data_175d98932876eeeba9d24099d1ed1bff
#
_entry.id   175d98932876eeeba9d24099d1ed1bff
#
_cell.length_a   1.000
_cell.length_b   1.000
_cell.length_c   1.000
_cell.angle_alpha   90.00
_cell.angle_beta   90.00
_cell.angle_gamma   90.00
#
_symmetry.space_group_name_H-M   'P 1'
#
loop_
_entity.id
_entity.type
_entity.pdbx_description
1 polymer ?
#
loop_
_entity_poly.entity_id
_entity_poly.type
_entity_poly.pdbx_seq_one_letter_code
_entity_poly.pdbx_strand_id
1 'polypeptide(L)'
;STLPILDISKEYPEIELDLNEIAEVEYVPLETTDSSVIGMGLKKNISEKYIITSDPYGPVFIFDRGGKHLQTIHGHGQGPEEYNMIYGLAVDFKKEEYFVNDYNRKKIQVYDFKGKWKYNISYPKGTYYTYLFNLNEQYLIGVNEFHDTANIDNLQMDRMPYHLIDKNTSVCTPLPITIDRWISKTLERRIITENKITTMESTTLGLMPRLWANSYDFFISEFSKDTLYNYKDGQLSPLAIRYPSVDSYDTPVVISPIIYADNFLLFKPVELRLDKDYVFAPYDEAPLLMWNRKTNEIQHITRLYDSNRGMRINSNMQYERSEQPNCFISTMATSQLCEEYEEGKLKGKLKDVVSKLKEDDNDVIAIYILK
;
A
#
# COMPACT_ATOMS: atom_id res chain seq x y z
N SER A 1 -0.79 -10.15 -29.58
CA SER A 1 -2.07 -9.59 -29.12
C SER A 1 -1.86 -8.12 -28.77
N THR A 2 -2.81 -7.28 -29.16
CA THR A 2 -2.83 -5.88 -28.77
C THR A 2 -3.10 -5.78 -27.27
N LEU A 3 -2.39 -4.87 -26.58
CA LEU A 3 -2.62 -4.62 -25.15
C LEU A 3 -4.03 -4.05 -24.90
N PRO A 4 -4.70 -4.42 -23.82
CA PRO A 4 -5.91 -3.77 -23.37
C PRO A 4 -5.73 -2.27 -23.18
N ILE A 5 -6.79 -1.50 -23.49
CA ILE A 5 -6.82 -0.06 -23.30
C ILE A 5 -7.77 0.26 -22.14
N LEU A 6 -7.24 0.91 -21.09
CA LEU A 6 -8.04 1.45 -20.00
C LEU A 6 -8.39 2.90 -20.32
N ASP A 7 -9.57 3.10 -20.90
CA ASP A 7 -10.03 4.44 -21.27
C ASP A 7 -10.70 5.12 -20.08
N ILE A 8 -9.98 6.00 -19.40
CA ILE A 8 -10.44 6.72 -18.21
C ILE A 8 -11.26 7.99 -18.52
N SER A 9 -11.49 8.28 -19.78
CA SER A 9 -12.31 9.43 -20.23
C SER A 9 -13.78 9.10 -20.46
N LYS A 10 -14.13 7.81 -20.43
CA LYS A 10 -15.49 7.33 -20.69
C LYS A 10 -16.29 7.13 -19.41
N GLU A 11 -17.60 7.24 -19.56
CA GLU A 11 -18.54 6.71 -18.59
C GLU A 11 -18.72 5.20 -18.80
N TYR A 12 -18.87 4.48 -17.71
CA TYR A 12 -19.05 3.03 -17.71
C TYR A 12 -20.34 2.62 -16.99
N PRO A 13 -20.87 1.43 -17.29
CA PRO A 13 -22.01 0.88 -16.57
C PRO A 13 -21.77 0.88 -15.06
N GLU A 14 -22.74 1.37 -14.33
CA GLU A 14 -22.68 1.50 -12.88
C GLU A 14 -23.13 0.21 -12.20
N ILE A 15 -22.38 -0.22 -11.20
CA ILE A 15 -22.75 -1.32 -10.31
C ILE A 15 -22.41 -1.00 -8.86
N GLU A 16 -23.11 -1.62 -7.94
CA GLU A 16 -22.71 -1.74 -6.55
C GLU A 16 -21.97 -3.07 -6.36
N LEU A 17 -20.94 -3.10 -5.53
CA LEU A 17 -20.14 -4.28 -5.28
C LEU A 17 -20.09 -4.58 -3.77
N ASP A 18 -20.71 -5.68 -3.36
CA ASP A 18 -20.52 -6.26 -2.03
C ASP A 18 -19.27 -7.16 -2.04
N LEU A 19 -18.32 -6.87 -1.18
CA LEU A 19 -17.10 -7.68 -1.07
C LEU A 19 -17.39 -9.13 -0.68
N ASN A 20 -18.50 -9.40 0.02
CA ASN A 20 -18.91 -10.76 0.36
C ASN A 20 -19.38 -11.59 -0.87
N GLU A 21 -19.75 -10.94 -1.97
CA GLU A 21 -20.10 -11.63 -3.21
C GLU A 21 -18.86 -12.18 -3.92
N ILE A 22 -17.75 -11.46 -3.87
CA ILE A 22 -16.50 -11.80 -4.59
C ILE A 22 -15.45 -12.48 -3.71
N ALA A 23 -15.59 -12.41 -2.38
CA ALA A 23 -14.62 -12.95 -1.43
C ALA A 23 -15.31 -13.70 -0.29
N GLU A 24 -14.59 -14.66 0.29
CA GLU A 24 -14.85 -15.12 1.65
C GLU A 24 -14.16 -14.15 2.62
N VAL A 25 -14.91 -13.68 3.62
CA VAL A 25 -14.40 -12.66 4.55
C VAL A 25 -14.19 -13.28 5.93
N GLU A 26 -12.99 -13.06 6.47
CA GLU A 26 -12.64 -13.36 7.86
C GLU A 26 -12.39 -12.05 8.60
N TYR A 27 -12.86 -11.96 9.85
CA TYR A 27 -12.60 -10.83 10.74
C TYR A 27 -11.73 -11.31 11.90
N VAL A 28 -10.52 -10.83 11.95
CA VAL A 28 -9.48 -11.28 12.90
C VAL A 28 -9.17 -10.13 13.87
N PRO A 29 -9.68 -10.16 15.10
CA PRO A 29 -9.25 -9.21 16.11
C PRO A 29 -7.83 -9.54 16.55
N LEU A 30 -6.95 -8.53 16.57
CA LEU A 30 -5.60 -8.70 17.11
C LEU A 30 -5.67 -8.66 18.63
N GLU A 31 -5.13 -9.69 19.29
CA GLU A 31 -5.16 -9.82 20.75
C GLU A 31 -4.47 -8.64 21.42
N THR A 32 -5.14 -8.05 22.40
CA THR A 32 -4.63 -6.94 23.21
C THR A 32 -4.14 -7.47 24.54
N THR A 33 -2.86 -7.31 24.80
CA THR A 33 -2.19 -7.62 26.08
C THR A 33 -1.26 -6.47 26.44
N ASP A 34 -0.76 -6.43 27.66
CA ASP A 34 0.23 -5.43 28.08
C ASP A 34 1.46 -5.38 27.16
N SER A 35 1.75 -6.47 26.45
CA SER A 35 2.89 -6.61 25.54
C SER A 35 2.53 -6.47 24.06
N SER A 36 1.27 -6.33 23.71
CA SER A 36 0.81 -6.32 22.32
C SER A 36 -0.08 -5.13 21.95
N VAL A 37 -0.06 -4.08 22.74
CA VAL A 37 -0.76 -2.83 22.40
C VAL A 37 -0.07 -2.19 21.20
N ILE A 38 -0.80 -2.06 20.08
CA ILE A 38 -0.34 -1.43 18.85
C ILE A 38 -0.74 0.04 18.91
N GLY A 39 0.22 0.94 18.76
CA GLY A 39 -0.01 2.38 18.79
C GLY A 39 -0.54 2.89 17.45
N MET A 40 0.38 3.29 16.56
CA MET A 40 0.01 3.82 15.24
C MET A 40 -0.27 2.71 14.22
N GLY A 41 0.40 1.57 14.34
CA GLY A 41 0.27 0.42 13.46
C GLY A 41 0.67 0.72 12.01
N LEU A 42 1.75 0.11 11.54
CA LEU A 42 2.12 0.14 10.13
C LEU A 42 1.35 -0.93 9.35
N LYS A 43 1.64 -1.02 8.05
CA LYS A 43 1.09 -2.05 7.17
C LYS A 43 1.24 -3.45 7.77
N LYS A 44 0.20 -4.26 7.58
CA LYS A 44 0.18 -5.65 8.01
C LYS A 44 0.72 -6.54 6.90
N ASN A 45 1.63 -7.43 7.27
CA ASN A 45 2.09 -8.50 6.41
C ASN A 45 1.40 -9.78 6.86
N ILE A 46 0.64 -10.43 5.97
CA ILE A 46 -0.23 -11.56 6.31
C ILE A 46 0.08 -12.75 5.43
N SER A 47 0.25 -13.89 6.08
CA SER A 47 0.35 -15.21 5.47
C SER A 47 -0.72 -16.15 6.00
N GLU A 48 -0.70 -17.42 5.58
CA GLU A 48 -1.59 -18.45 6.13
C GLU A 48 -1.32 -18.78 7.61
N LYS A 49 -0.16 -18.37 8.17
CA LYS A 49 0.24 -18.68 9.54
C LYS A 49 0.33 -17.47 10.45
N TYR A 50 0.71 -16.32 9.93
CA TYR A 50 1.12 -15.18 10.73
C TYR A 50 0.51 -13.87 10.23
N ILE A 51 0.34 -12.96 11.18
CA ILE A 51 0.09 -11.54 10.95
C ILE A 51 1.23 -10.78 11.62
N ILE A 52 1.98 -9.97 10.86
CA ILE A 52 3.11 -9.19 11.36
C ILE A 52 2.90 -7.72 11.05
N THR A 53 3.03 -6.90 12.07
CA THR A 53 2.95 -5.44 11.97
C THR A 53 3.96 -4.78 12.90
N SER A 54 4.06 -3.47 12.87
CA SER A 54 4.98 -2.72 13.73
C SER A 54 4.48 -1.30 13.97
N ASP A 55 5.04 -0.64 14.95
CA ASP A 55 4.94 0.81 15.10
C ASP A 55 6.18 1.49 14.52
N PRO A 56 6.07 2.73 13.99
CA PRO A 56 7.19 3.40 13.30
C PRO A 56 8.45 3.55 14.15
N TYR A 57 8.30 3.82 15.45
CA TYR A 57 9.37 4.00 16.43
C TYR A 57 9.31 2.96 17.56
N GLY A 58 8.65 1.86 17.30
CA GLY A 58 8.32 0.87 18.31
C GLY A 58 8.77 -0.54 17.91
N PRO A 59 8.15 -1.53 18.54
CA PRO A 59 8.44 -2.93 18.30
C PRO A 59 7.79 -3.46 17.01
N VAL A 60 8.23 -4.65 16.63
CA VAL A 60 7.55 -5.53 15.69
C VAL A 60 6.69 -6.50 16.45
N PHE A 61 5.43 -6.65 16.07
CA PHE A 61 4.47 -7.54 16.68
C PHE A 61 4.20 -8.73 15.76
N ILE A 62 4.23 -9.92 16.31
CA ILE A 62 3.92 -11.17 15.62
C ILE A 62 2.70 -11.80 16.27
N PHE A 63 1.67 -12.04 15.47
CA PHE A 63 0.46 -12.76 15.83
C PHE A 63 0.34 -14.02 14.98
N ASP A 64 -0.35 -15.03 15.51
CA ASP A 64 -0.80 -16.13 14.65
C ASP A 64 -1.90 -15.64 13.67
N ARG A 65 -2.28 -16.51 12.74
CA ARG A 65 -3.28 -16.17 11.72
C ARG A 65 -4.68 -15.87 12.31
N GLY A 66 -4.95 -16.38 13.49
CA GLY A 66 -6.18 -16.10 14.25
C GLY A 66 -6.15 -14.83 15.09
N GLY A 67 -5.06 -14.09 15.08
CA GLY A 67 -4.89 -12.84 15.81
C GLY A 67 -4.35 -13.00 17.23
N LYS A 68 -3.99 -14.21 17.67
CA LYS A 68 -3.40 -14.44 18.99
C LYS A 68 -1.98 -13.92 19.01
N HIS A 69 -1.64 -13.11 20.00
CA HIS A 69 -0.29 -12.57 20.18
C HIS A 69 0.72 -13.70 20.46
N LEU A 70 1.79 -13.71 19.68
CA LEU A 70 2.90 -14.67 19.84
C LEU A 70 4.14 -14.02 20.41
N GLN A 71 4.50 -12.84 19.89
CA GLN A 71 5.76 -12.19 20.27
C GLN A 71 5.74 -10.69 19.98
N THR A 72 6.43 -9.93 20.83
CA THR A 72 6.80 -8.52 20.62
C THR A 72 8.31 -8.41 20.60
N ILE A 73 8.86 -7.86 19.52
CA ILE A 73 10.30 -7.74 19.29
C ILE A 73 10.70 -6.28 19.39
N HIS A 74 11.51 -5.96 20.39
CA HIS A 74 12.05 -4.63 20.63
C HIS A 74 13.43 -4.52 19.95
N GLY A 75 13.51 -3.81 18.83
CA GLY A 75 14.76 -3.61 18.06
C GLY A 75 15.06 -2.14 17.78
N HIS A 76 14.24 -1.23 18.29
CA HIS A 76 14.46 0.21 18.17
C HIS A 76 15.60 0.68 19.06
N GLY A 77 16.56 1.45 18.51
CA GLY A 77 17.67 1.99 19.24
C GLY A 77 18.72 2.67 18.35
N GLN A 78 19.90 2.95 18.95
CA GLN A 78 21.00 3.64 18.28
C GLN A 78 22.17 2.72 17.90
N GLY A 79 22.14 1.48 18.32
CA GLY A 79 23.18 0.50 18.04
C GLY A 79 23.26 0.09 16.57
N PRO A 80 24.36 -0.56 16.15
CA PRO A 80 24.56 -0.95 14.74
C PRO A 80 23.61 -2.04 14.27
N GLU A 81 23.09 -2.85 15.18
CA GLU A 81 22.16 -3.94 14.93
C GLU A 81 20.69 -3.55 15.23
N GLU A 82 20.46 -2.29 15.61
CA GLU A 82 19.15 -1.72 15.91
C GLU A 82 18.67 -0.83 14.77
N TYR A 83 17.35 -0.62 14.66
CA TYR A 83 16.78 0.35 13.74
C TYR A 83 16.38 1.63 14.48
N ASN A 84 16.52 2.77 13.79
CA ASN A 84 16.11 4.07 14.30
C ASN A 84 14.62 4.32 14.04
N MET A 85 14.13 3.89 12.89
CA MET A 85 12.74 4.06 12.46
C MET A 85 12.37 2.95 11.50
N ILE A 86 11.16 2.41 11.66
CA ILE A 86 10.54 1.54 10.67
C ILE A 86 9.73 2.41 9.71
N TYR A 87 10.29 2.74 8.55
CA TYR A 87 9.57 3.45 7.49
C TYR A 87 8.69 2.49 6.67
N GLY A 88 9.09 1.25 6.58
CA GLY A 88 8.37 0.15 5.97
C GLY A 88 8.87 -1.19 6.48
N LEU A 89 8.00 -2.18 6.45
CA LEU A 89 8.29 -3.54 6.89
C LEU A 89 7.93 -4.51 5.78
N ALA A 90 8.91 -5.27 5.30
CA ALA A 90 8.70 -6.39 4.40
C ALA A 90 8.99 -7.71 5.12
N VAL A 91 8.28 -8.78 4.79
CA VAL A 91 8.39 -10.06 5.48
C VAL A 91 8.58 -11.20 4.48
N ASP A 92 9.57 -12.04 4.71
CA ASP A 92 9.74 -13.32 4.05
C ASP A 92 9.28 -14.44 4.98
N PHE A 93 8.03 -14.86 4.83
CA PHE A 93 7.43 -15.88 5.69
C PHE A 93 8.04 -17.28 5.50
N LYS A 94 8.65 -17.57 4.35
CA LYS A 94 9.31 -18.86 4.12
C LYS A 94 10.63 -18.97 4.88
N LYS A 95 11.38 -17.86 4.90
CA LYS A 95 12.66 -17.79 5.64
C LYS A 95 12.48 -17.40 7.09
N GLU A 96 11.26 -17.00 7.49
CA GLU A 96 10.96 -16.42 8.80
C GLU A 96 11.90 -15.23 9.11
N GLU A 97 12.00 -14.31 8.14
CA GLU A 97 12.81 -13.10 8.20
C GLU A 97 11.93 -11.87 7.96
N TYR A 98 12.27 -10.77 8.63
CA TYR A 98 11.68 -9.48 8.31
C TYR A 98 12.74 -8.42 8.03
N PHE A 99 12.37 -7.48 7.17
CA PHE A 99 13.22 -6.46 6.60
C PHE A 99 12.68 -5.10 7.01
N VAL A 100 13.42 -4.41 7.86
CA VAL A 100 13.09 -3.07 8.34
C VAL A 100 13.72 -2.05 7.40
N ASN A 101 12.89 -1.28 6.73
CA ASN A 101 13.33 -0.13 5.94
C ASN A 101 13.66 1.04 6.88
N ASP A 102 14.91 1.12 7.33
CA ASP A 102 15.42 2.23 8.17
C ASP A 102 15.85 3.40 7.26
N TYR A 103 14.85 4.17 6.84
CA TYR A 103 15.01 5.27 5.90
C TYR A 103 16.04 6.32 6.34
N ASN A 104 16.03 6.68 7.62
CA ASN A 104 16.94 7.69 8.16
C ASN A 104 18.40 7.27 8.10
N ARG A 105 18.67 5.97 8.27
CA ARG A 105 20.03 5.40 8.19
C ARG A 105 20.39 4.91 6.78
N LYS A 106 19.45 4.97 5.83
CA LYS A 106 19.61 4.48 4.45
C LYS A 106 20.06 3.02 4.40
N LYS A 107 19.37 2.20 5.20
CA LYS A 107 19.63 0.77 5.32
C LYS A 107 18.34 -0.02 5.42
N ILE A 108 18.43 -1.26 5.00
CA ILE A 108 17.44 -2.28 5.30
C ILE A 108 18.07 -3.20 6.34
N GLN A 109 17.54 -3.19 7.55
CA GLN A 109 17.99 -4.08 8.63
C GLN A 109 17.22 -5.39 8.57
N VAL A 110 17.92 -6.51 8.70
CA VAL A 110 17.33 -7.85 8.55
C VAL A 110 17.42 -8.62 9.85
N TYR A 111 16.28 -9.18 10.25
CA TYR A 111 16.13 -9.95 11.48
C TYR A 111 15.38 -11.25 11.21
N ASP A 112 15.60 -12.26 12.04
CA ASP A 112 14.73 -13.43 12.09
C ASP A 112 13.47 -13.16 12.96
N PHE A 113 12.51 -14.08 12.94
CA PHE A 113 11.27 -13.95 13.73
C PHE A 113 11.49 -14.01 15.26
N LYS A 114 12.70 -14.36 15.72
CA LYS A 114 13.08 -14.28 17.13
C LYS A 114 13.67 -12.92 17.50
N GLY A 115 13.80 -12.01 16.51
CA GLY A 115 14.37 -10.70 16.71
C GLY A 115 15.89 -10.64 16.67
N LYS A 116 16.55 -11.75 16.26
CA LYS A 116 18.01 -11.77 16.11
C LYS A 116 18.40 -11.07 14.83
N TRP A 117 19.24 -10.04 14.96
CA TRP A 117 19.82 -9.36 13.81
C TRP A 117 20.68 -10.32 12.97
N LYS A 118 20.60 -10.21 11.65
CA LYS A 118 21.32 -11.07 10.72
C LYS A 118 22.36 -10.28 9.91
N TYR A 119 21.93 -9.25 9.23
CA TYR A 119 22.75 -8.37 8.40
C TYR A 119 21.97 -7.09 8.01
N ASN A 120 22.61 -6.20 7.28
CA ASN A 120 21.92 -5.09 6.66
C ASN A 120 22.28 -4.95 5.17
N ILE A 121 21.40 -4.28 4.43
CA ILE A 121 21.59 -3.91 3.03
C ILE A 121 21.65 -2.38 3.00
N SER A 122 22.78 -1.80 2.59
CA SER A 122 22.91 -0.36 2.44
C SER A 122 22.23 0.10 1.14
N TYR A 123 21.59 1.26 1.17
CA TYR A 123 21.06 1.85 -0.04
C TYR A 123 22.20 2.23 -1.01
N PRO A 124 22.00 2.12 -2.32
CA PRO A 124 22.87 2.75 -3.30
C PRO A 124 22.95 4.27 -3.05
N LYS A 125 24.07 4.88 -3.42
CA LYS A 125 24.24 6.32 -3.26
C LYS A 125 23.16 7.08 -4.02
N GLY A 126 22.51 8.04 -3.35
CA GLY A 126 21.44 8.85 -3.95
C GLY A 126 20.06 8.16 -4.00
N THR A 127 19.94 6.98 -3.42
CA THR A 127 18.69 6.22 -3.38
C THR A 127 17.96 6.44 -2.05
N TYR A 128 16.61 6.49 -2.12
CA TYR A 128 15.72 6.60 -0.97
C TYR A 128 14.49 5.74 -1.21
N TYR A 129 14.44 4.56 -0.58
CA TYR A 129 13.29 3.66 -0.74
C TYR A 129 12.13 4.10 0.14
N THR A 130 11.03 4.49 -0.47
CA THR A 130 9.77 4.81 0.21
C THR A 130 8.86 3.60 0.33
N TYR A 131 8.97 2.67 -0.59
CA TYR A 131 8.27 1.40 -0.54
C TYR A 131 9.26 0.25 -0.59
N LEU A 132 9.01 -0.76 0.23
CA LEU A 132 9.76 -2.00 0.26
C LEU A 132 8.79 -3.16 0.40
N PHE A 133 8.90 -4.14 -0.49
CA PHE A 133 8.09 -5.35 -0.45
C PHE A 133 8.95 -6.59 -0.62
N ASN A 134 8.53 -7.69 0.00
CA ASN A 134 9.11 -8.98 -0.30
C ASN A 134 8.59 -9.47 -1.66
N LEU A 135 9.49 -9.81 -2.58
CA LEU A 135 9.14 -10.35 -3.88
C LEU A 135 9.14 -11.88 -3.85
N ASN A 136 10.22 -12.47 -3.37
CA ASN A 136 10.41 -13.92 -3.25
C ASN A 136 11.57 -14.22 -2.29
N GLU A 137 12.04 -15.47 -2.26
CA GLU A 137 13.14 -15.88 -1.36
C GLU A 137 14.48 -15.17 -1.68
N GLN A 138 14.68 -14.69 -2.90
CA GLN A 138 15.91 -14.04 -3.34
C GLN A 138 15.83 -12.51 -3.32
N TYR A 139 14.69 -11.92 -3.70
CA TYR A 139 14.59 -10.50 -3.95
C TYR A 139 13.56 -9.79 -3.07
N LEU A 140 13.90 -8.55 -2.72
CA LEU A 140 12.94 -7.50 -2.37
C LEU A 140 12.72 -6.61 -3.61
N ILE A 141 11.60 -5.89 -3.63
CA ILE A 141 11.37 -4.81 -4.57
C ILE A 141 11.25 -3.50 -3.80
N GLY A 142 12.01 -2.49 -4.22
CA GLY A 142 11.99 -1.15 -3.64
C GLY A 142 11.60 -0.11 -4.68
N VAL A 143 10.94 0.95 -4.23
CA VAL A 143 10.65 2.13 -5.05
C VAL A 143 11.45 3.31 -4.53
N ASN A 144 12.34 3.84 -5.39
CA ASN A 144 13.13 5.03 -5.14
C ASN A 144 12.29 6.26 -5.51
N GLU A 145 11.74 6.94 -4.50
CA GLU A 145 10.99 8.19 -4.69
C GLU A 145 11.85 9.38 -4.27
N PHE A 146 11.90 10.40 -5.11
CA PHE A 146 12.56 11.66 -4.79
C PHE A 146 11.60 12.52 -3.97
N HIS A 147 12.08 12.98 -2.82
CA HIS A 147 11.33 13.90 -1.96
C HIS A 147 11.75 15.37 -2.12
N ASP A 148 12.86 15.63 -2.79
CA ASP A 148 13.38 16.99 -2.93
C ASP A 148 12.93 17.60 -4.25
N THR A 149 11.78 18.26 -4.21
CA THR A 149 11.22 19.01 -5.34
C THR A 149 11.98 20.32 -5.62
N ALA A 150 12.81 20.79 -4.70
CA ALA A 150 13.53 22.07 -4.82
C ALA A 150 14.80 21.98 -5.68
N ASN A 151 15.33 20.78 -5.93
CA ASN A 151 16.62 20.56 -6.63
C ASN A 151 16.55 19.54 -7.77
N ILE A 152 15.39 19.36 -8.38
CA ILE A 152 15.19 18.39 -9.48
C ILE A 152 16.16 18.60 -10.65
N ASP A 153 16.58 19.84 -10.92
CA ASP A 153 17.48 20.18 -12.01
C ASP A 153 18.95 19.78 -11.75
N ASN A 154 19.35 19.53 -10.49
CA ASN A 154 20.73 19.24 -10.11
C ASN A 154 20.98 17.81 -9.60
N LEU A 155 19.94 17.01 -9.38
CA LEU A 155 20.09 15.61 -8.99
C LEU A 155 20.19 14.76 -10.26
N GLN A 156 21.16 13.83 -10.29
CA GLN A 156 21.10 12.70 -11.21
C GLN A 156 19.84 11.89 -10.81
N MET A 157 18.71 12.25 -11.41
CA MET A 157 17.46 11.54 -11.23
C MET A 157 17.67 10.08 -11.63
N ASP A 158 17.41 9.17 -10.72
CA ASP A 158 17.33 7.76 -11.07
C ASP A 158 16.13 7.59 -12.01
N ARG A 159 16.43 7.42 -13.30
CA ARG A 159 15.41 7.27 -14.34
C ARG A 159 14.70 5.93 -14.31
N MET A 160 15.13 5.00 -13.46
CA MET A 160 14.55 3.69 -13.27
C MET A 160 14.26 3.47 -11.77
N PRO A 161 13.12 4.00 -11.25
CA PRO A 161 12.89 4.08 -9.81
C PRO A 161 12.53 2.75 -9.13
N TYR A 162 12.25 1.70 -9.88
CA TYR A 162 11.88 0.39 -9.33
C TYR A 162 13.10 -0.52 -9.31
N HIS A 163 13.52 -0.97 -8.12
CA HIS A 163 14.73 -1.75 -7.94
C HIS A 163 14.42 -3.14 -7.40
N LEU A 164 15.02 -4.15 -7.98
CA LEU A 164 15.19 -5.46 -7.37
C LEU A 164 16.41 -5.42 -6.45
N ILE A 165 16.23 -5.86 -5.22
CA ILE A 165 17.28 -5.87 -4.20
C ILE A 165 17.55 -7.34 -3.84
N ASP A 166 18.70 -7.85 -4.22
CA ASP A 166 19.11 -9.22 -3.92
C ASP A 166 19.48 -9.33 -2.44
N LYS A 167 18.77 -10.21 -1.72
CA LYS A 167 18.93 -10.40 -0.27
C LYS A 167 20.27 -11.03 0.11
N ASN A 168 20.88 -11.80 -0.79
CA ASN A 168 22.13 -12.51 -0.52
C ASN A 168 23.38 -11.68 -0.85
N THR A 169 23.31 -10.92 -1.95
CA THR A 169 24.46 -10.14 -2.45
C THR A 169 24.36 -8.67 -2.13
N SER A 170 23.20 -8.19 -1.68
CA SER A 170 22.88 -6.76 -1.48
C SER A 170 22.95 -5.93 -2.77
N VAL A 171 22.98 -6.55 -3.93
CA VAL A 171 23.01 -5.86 -5.22
C VAL A 171 21.60 -5.34 -5.53
N CYS A 172 21.53 -4.06 -5.90
CA CYS A 172 20.30 -3.41 -6.36
C CYS A 172 20.34 -3.29 -7.88
N THR A 173 19.36 -3.89 -8.56
CA THR A 173 19.24 -3.86 -10.03
C THR A 173 17.94 -3.13 -10.42
N PRO A 174 18.02 -2.07 -11.23
CA PRO A 174 16.81 -1.36 -11.65
C PRO A 174 15.98 -2.23 -12.62
N LEU A 175 14.65 -2.18 -12.47
CA LEU A 175 13.73 -2.67 -13.49
C LEU A 175 13.71 -1.71 -14.68
N PRO A 176 13.56 -2.20 -15.93
CA PRO A 176 13.62 -1.36 -17.14
C PRO A 176 12.33 -0.55 -17.38
N ILE A 177 11.89 0.17 -16.36
CA ILE A 177 10.83 1.19 -16.45
C ILE A 177 11.52 2.54 -16.36
N THR A 178 11.85 3.10 -17.53
CA THR A 178 12.54 4.39 -17.62
C THR A 178 11.53 5.52 -17.61
N ILE A 179 11.74 6.51 -16.77
CA ILE A 179 10.93 7.73 -16.71
C ILE A 179 11.70 8.92 -17.29
N ASP A 180 10.98 9.82 -17.95
CA ASP A 180 11.55 11.07 -18.48
C ASP A 180 11.35 12.22 -17.50
N ARG A 181 10.30 12.14 -16.68
CA ARG A 181 9.97 13.10 -15.63
C ARG A 181 9.40 12.38 -14.41
N TRP A 182 9.63 12.97 -13.25
CA TRP A 182 9.01 12.51 -12.01
C TRP A 182 7.68 13.25 -11.79
N ILE A 183 6.60 12.51 -11.60
CA ILE A 183 5.32 13.06 -11.16
C ILE A 183 5.17 12.72 -9.68
N SER A 184 5.25 13.74 -8.83
CA SER A 184 5.17 13.57 -7.39
C SER A 184 3.72 13.41 -6.92
N LYS A 185 3.53 12.53 -5.94
CA LYS A 185 2.29 12.51 -5.14
C LYS A 185 2.29 13.56 -4.02
N THR A 186 3.43 14.18 -3.75
CA THR A 186 3.52 15.32 -2.85
C THR A 186 3.29 16.59 -3.66
N LEU A 187 2.24 17.30 -3.30
CA LEU A 187 1.83 18.55 -3.93
C LEU A 187 2.17 19.71 -3.01
N GLU A 188 2.73 20.77 -3.58
CA GLU A 188 3.14 21.97 -2.84
C GLU A 188 2.41 23.20 -3.34
N ARG A 189 1.99 24.03 -2.41
CA ARG A 189 1.45 25.36 -2.70
C ARG A 189 2.30 26.40 -1.99
N ARG A 190 2.83 27.36 -2.76
CA ARG A 190 3.58 28.50 -2.23
C ARG A 190 2.68 29.71 -2.23
N ILE A 191 2.42 30.30 -1.08
CA ILE A 191 1.71 31.56 -0.95
C ILE A 191 2.77 32.66 -0.95
N ILE A 192 2.72 33.52 -1.97
CA ILE A 192 3.67 34.64 -2.14
C ILE A 192 2.92 35.91 -1.79
N THR A 193 3.42 36.64 -0.79
CA THR A 193 2.93 37.97 -0.42
C THR A 193 4.08 38.96 -0.52
N GLU A 194 3.86 40.09 -1.18
CA GLU A 194 4.89 41.15 -1.36
C GLU A 194 6.24 40.64 -1.91
N ASN A 195 6.18 39.76 -2.91
CA ASN A 195 7.36 39.09 -3.53
C ASN A 195 8.19 38.21 -2.59
N LYS A 196 7.65 37.84 -1.45
CA LYS A 196 8.27 36.87 -0.53
C LYS A 196 7.36 35.67 -0.35
N ILE A 197 7.97 34.49 -0.24
CA ILE A 197 7.24 33.27 0.15
C ILE A 197 6.90 33.42 1.62
N THR A 198 5.61 33.61 1.93
CA THR A 198 5.13 33.75 3.31
C THR A 198 4.65 32.44 3.91
N THR A 199 4.17 31.53 3.05
CA THR A 199 3.70 30.21 3.50
C THR A 199 3.98 29.18 2.42
N MET A 200 4.45 28.03 2.82
CA MET A 200 4.56 26.84 1.99
C MET A 200 3.68 25.74 2.58
N GLU A 201 2.70 25.33 1.83
CA GLU A 201 1.84 24.21 2.19
C GLU A 201 2.21 23.02 1.31
N SER A 202 2.48 21.89 1.93
CA SER A 202 2.71 20.65 1.20
C SER A 202 1.77 19.56 1.71
N THR A 203 1.31 18.74 0.80
CA THR A 203 0.55 17.54 1.14
C THR A 203 1.01 16.38 0.30
N THR A 204 1.13 15.24 0.93
CA THR A 204 1.38 13.98 0.24
C THR A 204 0.07 13.23 0.15
N LEU A 205 -0.35 12.93 -1.09
CA LEU A 205 -1.51 12.08 -1.34
C LEU A 205 -1.13 10.63 -1.01
N GLY A 206 -1.08 10.32 0.29
CA GLY A 206 -0.51 9.10 0.85
C GLY A 206 -1.24 7.81 0.49
N LEU A 207 -2.44 7.93 -0.08
CA LEU A 207 -3.29 6.80 -0.45
C LEU A 207 -3.14 6.36 -1.91
N MET A 208 -2.10 6.83 -2.61
CA MET A 208 -1.87 6.49 -4.01
C MET A 208 -0.61 5.63 -4.17
N PRO A 209 -0.70 4.31 -4.00
CA PRO A 209 0.43 3.44 -4.31
C PRO A 209 0.71 3.44 -5.81
N ARG A 210 2.00 3.41 -6.18
CA ARG A 210 2.43 3.16 -7.57
C ARG A 210 2.56 1.67 -7.86
N LEU A 211 2.60 0.88 -6.81
CA LEU A 211 2.84 -0.54 -6.87
C LEU A 211 1.89 -1.27 -5.93
N TRP A 212 1.24 -2.28 -6.45
CA TRP A 212 0.39 -3.20 -5.69
C TRP A 212 0.86 -4.63 -5.94
N ALA A 213 0.80 -5.47 -4.93
CA ALA A 213 1.13 -6.86 -5.07
C ALA A 213 -0.06 -7.77 -4.72
N ASN A 214 -0.21 -8.84 -5.50
CA ASN A 214 -1.03 -9.99 -5.20
C ASN A 214 -0.10 -11.20 -5.09
N SER A 215 0.30 -11.57 -3.88
CA SER A 215 1.37 -12.54 -3.66
C SER A 215 2.67 -12.11 -4.38
N TYR A 216 3.15 -12.88 -5.34
CA TYR A 216 4.38 -12.61 -6.11
C TYR A 216 4.14 -11.96 -7.48
N ASP A 217 2.93 -11.48 -7.72
CA ASP A 217 2.52 -10.75 -8.91
C ASP A 217 2.38 -9.26 -8.57
N PHE A 218 3.22 -8.41 -9.16
CA PHE A 218 3.26 -7.00 -8.88
C PHE A 218 2.69 -6.19 -10.04
N PHE A 219 1.67 -5.41 -9.74
CA PHE A 219 1.16 -4.37 -10.63
C PHE A 219 1.93 -3.07 -10.39
N ILE A 220 2.42 -2.45 -11.47
CA ILE A 220 3.18 -1.20 -11.40
C ILE A 220 2.49 -0.17 -12.29
N SER A 221 2.04 0.92 -11.66
CA SER A 221 1.48 2.09 -12.32
C SER A 221 2.41 3.27 -12.14
N GLU A 222 3.40 3.41 -13.03
CA GLU A 222 4.27 4.58 -12.99
C GLU A 222 3.51 5.81 -13.50
N PHE A 223 3.46 6.87 -12.67
CA PHE A 223 2.58 8.02 -12.91
C PHE A 223 2.89 8.80 -14.19
N SER A 224 4.13 8.77 -14.64
CA SER A 224 4.57 9.43 -15.88
C SER A 224 4.45 8.56 -17.14
N LYS A 225 3.90 7.34 -17.00
CA LYS A 225 3.78 6.38 -18.11
C LYS A 225 2.32 6.05 -18.41
N ASP A 226 2.04 5.86 -19.71
CA ASP A 226 0.76 5.36 -20.15
C ASP A 226 0.67 3.84 -20.03
N THR A 227 1.82 3.15 -20.09
CA THR A 227 1.88 1.70 -19.93
C THR A 227 1.80 1.30 -18.47
N LEU A 228 0.88 0.43 -18.15
CA LEU A 228 0.76 -0.27 -16.89
C LEU A 228 1.51 -1.59 -17.00
N TYR A 229 2.29 -1.93 -15.98
CA TYR A 229 3.15 -3.09 -16.00
C TYR A 229 2.73 -4.13 -14.97
N ASN A 230 3.12 -5.34 -15.26
CA ASN A 230 3.06 -6.46 -14.35
C ASN A 230 4.47 -7.07 -14.24
N TYR A 231 4.90 -7.37 -13.03
CA TYR A 231 6.12 -8.12 -12.77
C TYR A 231 5.77 -9.43 -12.09
N LYS A 232 5.96 -10.53 -12.81
CA LYS A 232 5.61 -11.87 -12.35
C LYS A 232 6.64 -12.87 -12.85
N ASP A 233 6.97 -13.87 -12.03
CA ASP A 233 7.89 -14.97 -12.39
C ASP A 233 9.24 -14.47 -12.97
N GLY A 234 9.78 -13.39 -12.41
CA GLY A 234 11.04 -12.81 -12.84
C GLY A 234 10.96 -11.97 -14.12
N GLN A 235 9.76 -11.75 -14.66
CA GLN A 235 9.56 -11.01 -15.91
C GLN A 235 8.71 -9.76 -15.72
N LEU A 236 9.22 -8.64 -16.25
CA LEU A 236 8.44 -7.40 -16.41
C LEU A 236 7.74 -7.45 -17.76
N SER A 237 6.42 -7.26 -17.76
CA SER A 237 5.59 -7.27 -18.96
C SER A 237 4.62 -6.10 -18.98
N PRO A 238 4.34 -5.50 -20.15
CA PRO A 238 3.27 -4.55 -20.27
C PRO A 238 1.92 -5.29 -20.11
N LEU A 239 1.05 -4.72 -19.26
CA LEU A 239 -0.24 -5.30 -18.92
C LEU A 239 -1.40 -4.62 -19.65
N ALA A 240 -1.40 -3.30 -19.70
CA ALA A 240 -2.41 -2.48 -20.33
C ALA A 240 -1.84 -1.11 -20.68
N ILE A 241 -2.57 -0.34 -21.48
CA ILE A 241 -2.27 1.06 -21.80
C ILE A 241 -3.44 1.91 -21.34
N ARG A 242 -3.16 2.97 -20.60
CA ARG A 242 -4.16 3.97 -20.27
C ARG A 242 -4.47 4.87 -21.46
N TYR A 243 -5.67 5.38 -21.53
CA TYR A 243 -6.11 6.40 -22.47
C TYR A 243 -7.09 7.37 -21.75
N PRO A 244 -7.04 8.68 -21.93
CA PRO A 244 -6.01 9.44 -22.67
C PRO A 244 -4.61 9.34 -22.03
N SER A 245 -3.59 9.72 -22.80
CA SER A 245 -2.21 9.79 -22.30
C SER A 245 -2.09 10.74 -21.09
N VAL A 246 -1.19 10.44 -20.17
CA VAL A 246 -0.90 11.32 -19.03
C VAL A 246 -0.47 12.73 -19.49
N ASP A 247 0.16 12.83 -20.66
CA ASP A 247 0.60 14.10 -21.25
C ASP A 247 -0.53 14.91 -21.91
N SER A 248 -1.75 14.33 -22.00
CA SER A 248 -2.93 15.04 -22.53
C SER A 248 -3.60 15.97 -21.53
N TYR A 249 -3.14 15.97 -20.28
CA TYR A 249 -3.74 16.76 -19.21
C TYR A 249 -2.78 17.86 -18.73
N ASP A 250 -3.30 19.07 -18.50
CA ASP A 250 -2.55 20.16 -17.88
C ASP A 250 -2.14 19.79 -16.44
N THR A 251 -3.06 19.19 -15.70
CA THR A 251 -2.80 18.57 -14.40
C THR A 251 -2.77 17.06 -14.56
N PRO A 252 -1.70 16.37 -14.16
CA PRO A 252 -1.61 14.93 -14.35
C PRO A 252 -2.77 14.18 -13.69
N VAL A 253 -3.39 13.26 -14.44
CA VAL A 253 -4.35 12.28 -13.93
C VAL A 253 -3.65 10.95 -13.88
N VAL A 254 -3.49 10.38 -12.68
CA VAL A 254 -2.74 9.14 -12.45
C VAL A 254 -3.66 7.98 -12.13
N ILE A 255 -3.28 6.76 -12.51
CA ILE A 255 -4.01 5.56 -12.11
C ILE A 255 -3.50 5.11 -10.76
N SER A 256 -4.39 5.16 -9.76
CA SER A 256 -4.14 4.69 -8.40
C SER A 256 -4.80 3.34 -8.19
N PRO A 257 -4.03 2.23 -8.06
CA PRO A 257 -4.60 0.92 -7.78
C PRO A 257 -5.16 0.87 -6.35
N ILE A 258 -6.34 0.27 -6.21
CA ILE A 258 -7.01 0.05 -4.92
C ILE A 258 -6.92 -1.42 -4.54
N ILE A 259 -7.19 -2.33 -5.48
CA ILE A 259 -7.03 -3.78 -5.32
C ILE A 259 -6.57 -4.34 -6.66
N TYR A 260 -5.47 -5.08 -6.63
CA TYR A 260 -5.00 -5.85 -7.78
C TYR A 260 -5.13 -7.34 -7.50
N ALA A 261 -5.90 -8.01 -8.34
CA ALA A 261 -6.20 -9.44 -8.24
C ALA A 261 -5.99 -10.14 -9.59
N ASP A 262 -6.02 -11.47 -9.60
CA ASP A 262 -5.83 -12.25 -10.83
C ASP A 262 -6.88 -11.93 -11.90
N ASN A 263 -8.11 -11.65 -11.48
CA ASN A 263 -9.26 -11.47 -12.36
C ASN A 263 -9.62 -10.01 -12.60
N PHE A 264 -9.21 -9.08 -11.75
CA PHE A 264 -9.59 -7.68 -11.86
C PHE A 264 -8.54 -6.72 -11.28
N LEU A 265 -8.62 -5.47 -11.73
CA LEU A 265 -7.98 -4.32 -11.11
C LEU A 265 -9.07 -3.34 -10.70
N LEU A 266 -9.13 -3.02 -9.42
CA LEU A 266 -9.90 -1.90 -8.89
C LEU A 266 -8.98 -0.68 -8.79
N PHE A 267 -9.36 0.43 -9.40
CA PHE A 267 -8.49 1.61 -9.46
C PHE A 267 -9.28 2.92 -9.54
N LYS A 268 -8.62 4.01 -9.22
CA LYS A 268 -9.13 5.37 -9.41
C LYS A 268 -8.22 6.16 -10.35
N PRO A 269 -8.76 6.83 -11.36
CA PRO A 269 -8.04 7.88 -12.10
C PRO A 269 -8.08 9.18 -11.28
N VAL A 270 -6.98 9.53 -10.64
CA VAL A 270 -6.91 10.66 -9.70
C VAL A 270 -6.17 11.82 -10.33
N GLU A 271 -6.81 13.00 -10.37
CA GLU A 271 -6.17 14.25 -10.76
C GLU A 271 -5.25 14.74 -9.63
N LEU A 272 -3.98 15.04 -9.96
CA LEU A 272 -3.01 15.52 -8.97
C LEU A 272 -3.09 17.05 -8.80
N ARG A 273 -4.18 17.53 -8.20
CA ARG A 273 -4.39 18.94 -7.87
C ARG A 273 -4.54 19.15 -6.37
N LEU A 274 -4.16 20.35 -5.90
CA LEU A 274 -4.50 20.81 -4.56
C LEU A 274 -5.85 21.52 -4.60
N ASP A 275 -6.80 21.06 -3.79
CA ASP A 275 -8.00 21.81 -3.49
C ASP A 275 -7.71 22.86 -2.41
N LYS A 276 -8.43 23.99 -2.45
CA LYS A 276 -8.22 25.06 -1.47
C LYS A 276 -8.67 24.69 -0.06
N ASP A 277 -9.73 23.90 0.03
CA ASP A 277 -10.43 23.62 1.28
C ASP A 277 -10.33 22.15 1.72
N TYR A 278 -10.01 21.25 0.81
CA TYR A 278 -9.96 19.82 1.09
C TYR A 278 -8.92 19.08 0.22
N VAL A 279 -7.85 18.70 0.82
CA VAL A 279 -6.67 18.10 0.15
C VAL A 279 -6.96 16.76 -0.51
N PHE A 280 -7.92 16.00 0.00
CA PHE A 280 -8.29 14.67 -0.50
C PHE A 280 -9.43 14.70 -1.52
N ALA A 281 -10.05 15.85 -1.79
CA ALA A 281 -11.18 15.96 -2.70
C ALA A 281 -10.94 15.32 -4.07
N PRO A 282 -9.78 15.50 -4.74
CA PRO A 282 -9.53 14.85 -6.02
C PRO A 282 -9.56 13.32 -5.96
N TYR A 283 -9.12 12.74 -4.84
CA TYR A 283 -9.17 11.30 -4.64
C TYR A 283 -10.60 10.82 -4.37
N ASP A 284 -11.36 11.55 -3.57
CA ASP A 284 -12.74 11.20 -3.23
C ASP A 284 -13.68 11.37 -4.42
N GLU A 285 -13.47 12.42 -5.22
CA GLU A 285 -14.24 12.72 -6.44
C GLU A 285 -13.96 11.75 -7.59
N ALA A 286 -12.76 11.15 -7.64
CA ALA A 286 -12.38 10.24 -8.70
C ALA A 286 -13.26 8.98 -8.69
N PRO A 287 -13.79 8.57 -9.86
CA PRO A 287 -14.61 7.37 -9.97
C PRO A 287 -13.82 6.12 -9.59
N LEU A 288 -14.45 5.19 -8.90
CA LEU A 288 -13.89 3.88 -8.66
C LEU A 288 -14.23 2.96 -9.83
N LEU A 289 -13.22 2.55 -10.57
CA LEU A 289 -13.37 1.71 -11.76
C LEU A 289 -12.87 0.28 -11.47
N MET A 290 -13.58 -0.70 -12.01
CA MET A 290 -13.18 -2.11 -11.99
C MET A 290 -12.95 -2.60 -13.41
N TRP A 291 -11.72 -2.93 -13.73
CA TRP A 291 -11.36 -3.60 -14.98
C TRP A 291 -11.32 -5.12 -14.77
N ASN A 292 -12.22 -5.82 -15.45
CA ASN A 292 -12.19 -7.29 -15.53
C ASN A 292 -11.09 -7.72 -16.50
N ARG A 293 -10.04 -8.34 -16.00
CA ARG A 293 -8.86 -8.75 -16.79
C ARG A 293 -9.13 -9.91 -17.75
N LYS A 294 -10.20 -10.67 -17.54
CA LYS A 294 -10.58 -11.81 -18.41
C LYS A 294 -11.45 -11.38 -19.59
N THR A 295 -12.46 -10.53 -19.31
CA THR A 295 -13.40 -10.07 -20.35
C THR A 295 -12.99 -8.75 -20.99
N ASN A 296 -12.03 -8.05 -20.38
CA ASN A 296 -11.59 -6.71 -20.74
C ASN A 296 -12.67 -5.61 -20.58
N GLU A 297 -13.72 -5.89 -19.82
CA GLU A 297 -14.78 -4.95 -19.52
C GLU A 297 -14.41 -4.04 -18.35
N ILE A 298 -14.89 -2.80 -18.38
CA ILE A 298 -14.73 -1.84 -17.28
C ILE A 298 -16.12 -1.47 -16.76
N GLN A 299 -16.25 -1.37 -15.44
CA GLN A 299 -17.47 -0.96 -14.74
C GLN A 299 -17.15 0.14 -13.74
N HIS A 300 -18.10 1.03 -13.49
CA HIS A 300 -18.02 2.05 -12.46
C HIS A 300 -18.65 1.51 -11.17
N ILE A 301 -17.86 1.43 -10.12
CA ILE A 301 -18.31 0.97 -8.81
C ILE A 301 -18.84 2.18 -8.04
N THR A 302 -20.15 2.37 -8.02
CA THR A 302 -20.79 3.50 -7.32
C THR A 302 -20.82 3.31 -5.82
N ARG A 303 -20.75 2.04 -5.37
CA ARG A 303 -20.71 1.66 -3.97
C ARG A 303 -19.91 0.38 -3.79
N LEU A 304 -18.81 0.46 -3.04
CA LEU A 304 -18.06 -0.69 -2.55
C LEU A 304 -18.39 -0.87 -1.07
N TYR A 305 -18.82 -2.06 -0.66
CA TYR A 305 -19.24 -2.27 0.72
C TYR A 305 -19.03 -3.71 1.19
N ASP A 306 -19.04 -3.86 2.50
CA ASP A 306 -19.10 -5.13 3.20
C ASP A 306 -20.46 -5.23 3.89
N SER A 307 -21.31 -6.13 3.43
CA SER A 307 -22.68 -6.29 3.94
C SER A 307 -22.74 -6.67 5.43
N ASN A 308 -21.69 -7.26 5.99
CA ASN A 308 -21.61 -7.51 7.44
C ASN A 308 -21.42 -6.23 8.25
N ARG A 309 -20.80 -5.19 7.67
CA ARG A 309 -20.65 -3.89 8.29
C ARG A 309 -21.87 -2.98 8.07
N GLY A 310 -22.64 -3.23 7.02
CA GLY A 310 -23.86 -2.47 6.71
C GLY A 310 -23.63 -1.03 6.27
N MET A 311 -22.40 -0.57 6.20
CA MET A 311 -22.05 0.80 5.82
C MET A 311 -21.46 0.85 4.39
N ARG A 312 -21.65 2.00 3.77
CA ARG A 312 -20.83 2.38 2.60
C ARG A 312 -19.37 2.36 3.07
N ILE A 313 -18.55 1.53 2.47
CA ILE A 313 -17.13 1.63 2.67
C ILE A 313 -16.73 2.99 2.10
N ASN A 314 -16.27 3.89 2.97
CA ASN A 314 -15.75 5.17 2.52
C ASN A 314 -14.63 4.91 1.52
N SER A 315 -14.54 5.76 0.49
CA SER A 315 -13.43 5.78 -0.46
C SER A 315 -12.05 5.82 0.21
N ASN A 316 -12.01 6.12 1.49
CA ASN A 316 -10.82 6.19 2.34
C ASN A 316 -10.44 4.87 3.02
N MET A 317 -11.20 3.78 2.86
CA MET A 317 -10.73 2.48 3.35
C MET A 317 -9.52 2.04 2.55
N GLN A 318 -8.42 1.90 3.27
CA GLN A 318 -7.19 1.38 2.70
C GLN A 318 -7.28 -0.13 2.62
N TYR A 319 -7.15 -0.64 1.41
CA TYR A 319 -6.90 -2.05 1.20
C TYR A 319 -5.39 -2.26 1.10
N GLU A 320 -4.93 -3.31 1.71
CA GLU A 320 -3.52 -3.68 1.70
C GLU A 320 -3.38 -5.05 1.05
N ARG A 321 -2.20 -5.26 0.45
CA ARG A 321 -1.85 -6.56 -0.09
C ARG A 321 -1.70 -7.60 1.02
N SER A 322 -1.78 -8.86 0.65
CA SER A 322 -1.42 -10.00 1.48
C SER A 322 -0.39 -10.85 0.75
N GLU A 323 0.50 -11.51 1.46
CA GLU A 323 1.39 -12.54 0.92
C GLU A 323 0.64 -13.86 0.66
N GLN A 324 -0.56 -14.01 1.21
CA GLN A 324 -1.47 -15.09 0.85
C GLN A 324 -2.05 -14.82 -0.55
N PRO A 325 -1.98 -15.76 -1.49
CA PRO A 325 -2.50 -15.57 -2.85
C PRO A 325 -4.00 -15.21 -2.86
N ASN A 326 -4.38 -14.40 -3.83
CA ASN A 326 -5.79 -13.96 -4.04
C ASN A 326 -6.44 -13.42 -2.76
N CYS A 327 -5.69 -12.68 -1.97
CA CYS A 327 -6.14 -12.16 -0.70
C CYS A 327 -5.72 -10.70 -0.56
N PHE A 328 -6.63 -9.88 -0.10
CA PHE A 328 -6.34 -8.52 0.34
C PHE A 328 -6.96 -8.27 1.70
N ILE A 329 -6.53 -7.23 2.38
CA ILE A 329 -6.94 -6.94 3.74
C ILE A 329 -7.37 -5.49 3.91
N SER A 330 -8.13 -5.25 4.95
CA SER A 330 -8.44 -3.92 5.45
C SER A 330 -8.37 -3.91 6.97
N THR A 331 -7.82 -2.86 7.53
CA THR A 331 -7.79 -2.65 8.98
C THR A 331 -9.02 -1.86 9.39
N MET A 332 -9.72 -2.34 10.42
CA MET A 332 -10.93 -1.73 10.97
C MET A 332 -10.66 -1.30 12.41
N ALA A 333 -10.79 -0.01 12.69
CA ALA A 333 -10.62 0.52 14.04
C ALA A 333 -11.67 -0.07 15.00
N THR A 334 -11.22 -0.69 16.08
CA THR A 334 -12.11 -1.36 17.04
C THR A 334 -13.04 -0.38 17.72
N SER A 335 -12.58 0.82 18.06
CA SER A 335 -13.44 1.87 18.65
C SER A 335 -14.63 2.20 17.74
N GLN A 336 -14.40 2.37 16.45
CA GLN A 336 -15.48 2.61 15.48
C GLN A 336 -16.41 1.41 15.32
N LEU A 337 -15.88 0.18 15.33
CA LEU A 337 -16.69 -1.01 15.26
C LEU A 337 -17.57 -1.19 16.50
N CYS A 338 -17.09 -0.82 17.68
CA CYS A 338 -17.90 -0.83 18.92
C CYS A 338 -19.05 0.16 18.84
N GLU A 339 -18.84 1.38 18.35
CA GLU A 339 -19.91 2.35 18.10
C GLU A 339 -20.95 1.79 17.11
N GLU A 340 -20.51 1.23 15.98
CA GLU A 340 -21.38 0.64 14.96
C GLU A 340 -22.17 -0.58 15.50
N TYR A 341 -21.57 -1.33 16.44
CA TYR A 341 -22.23 -2.43 17.13
C TYR A 341 -23.37 -1.94 18.03
N GLU A 342 -23.11 -0.90 18.84
CA GLU A 342 -24.12 -0.29 19.71
C GLU A 342 -25.29 0.31 18.93
N GLU A 343 -25.00 0.88 17.77
CA GLU A 343 -25.99 1.40 16.83
C GLU A 343 -26.77 0.31 16.07
N GLY A 344 -26.42 -0.97 16.27
CA GLY A 344 -27.07 -2.10 15.60
C GLY A 344 -26.78 -2.23 14.11
N LYS A 345 -25.69 -1.63 13.63
CA LYS A 345 -25.31 -1.62 12.21
C LYS A 345 -24.61 -2.90 11.75
N LEU A 346 -23.94 -3.60 12.67
CA LEU A 346 -23.17 -4.79 12.35
C LEU A 346 -24.05 -6.05 12.23
N LYS A 347 -23.64 -6.96 11.33
CA LYS A 347 -24.34 -8.23 11.06
C LYS A 347 -23.36 -9.40 11.01
N GLY A 348 -23.90 -10.61 11.06
CA GLY A 348 -23.19 -11.86 10.83
C GLY A 348 -21.92 -12.01 11.66
N LYS A 349 -20.88 -12.57 11.04
CA LYS A 349 -19.59 -12.86 11.68
C LYS A 349 -18.94 -11.63 12.32
N LEU A 350 -19.06 -10.45 11.69
CA LEU A 350 -18.46 -9.23 12.23
C LEU A 350 -19.13 -8.81 13.54
N LYS A 351 -20.46 -8.88 13.61
CA LYS A 351 -21.20 -8.62 14.84
C LYS A 351 -20.76 -9.55 15.97
N ASP A 352 -20.59 -10.85 15.67
CA ASP A 352 -20.18 -11.86 16.68
C ASP A 352 -18.75 -11.59 17.20
N VAL A 353 -17.86 -11.14 16.34
CA VAL A 353 -16.50 -10.79 16.71
C VAL A 353 -16.51 -9.54 17.61
N VAL A 354 -17.16 -8.46 17.17
CA VAL A 354 -17.13 -7.17 17.87
C VAL A 354 -17.87 -7.23 19.22
N SER A 355 -18.86 -8.09 19.37
CA SER A 355 -19.57 -8.28 20.64
C SER A 355 -18.66 -8.68 21.83
N LYS A 356 -17.43 -9.10 21.55
CA LYS A 356 -16.46 -9.57 22.56
C LYS A 356 -15.33 -8.57 22.78
N LEU A 357 -15.30 -7.47 22.03
CA LEU A 357 -14.23 -6.49 22.05
C LEU A 357 -14.60 -5.27 22.90
N LYS A 358 -13.57 -4.53 23.30
CA LYS A 358 -13.65 -3.23 23.95
C LYS A 358 -13.10 -2.16 23.04
N GLU A 359 -13.48 -0.91 23.25
CA GLU A 359 -13.06 0.23 22.40
C GLU A 359 -11.55 0.42 22.34
N ASP A 360 -10.82 0.04 23.39
CA ASP A 360 -9.37 0.17 23.51
C ASP A 360 -8.59 -1.07 23.07
N ASP A 361 -9.28 -2.09 22.57
CA ASP A 361 -8.63 -3.26 21.97
C ASP A 361 -7.95 -2.90 20.64
N ASN A 362 -6.93 -3.67 20.26
CA ASN A 362 -6.29 -3.58 18.95
C ASN A 362 -7.31 -3.73 17.81
N ASP A 363 -6.96 -3.22 16.66
CA ASP A 363 -7.81 -3.22 15.48
C ASP A 363 -8.18 -4.64 15.01
N VAL A 364 -9.31 -4.72 14.30
CA VAL A 364 -9.75 -5.92 13.60
C VAL A 364 -9.24 -5.91 12.17
N ILE A 365 -8.65 -7.00 11.74
CA ILE A 365 -8.22 -7.18 10.35
C ILE A 365 -9.33 -7.93 9.60
N ALA A 366 -9.92 -7.28 8.60
CA ALA A 366 -10.78 -7.95 7.64
C ALA A 366 -9.91 -8.54 6.54
N ILE A 367 -10.02 -9.85 6.32
CA ILE A 367 -9.23 -10.59 5.34
C ILE A 367 -10.20 -11.12 4.29
N TYR A 368 -10.02 -10.64 3.06
CA TYR A 368 -10.85 -10.97 1.91
C TYR A 368 -10.12 -11.97 1.02
N ILE A 369 -10.60 -13.21 1.02
CA ILE A 369 -10.05 -14.31 0.22
C ILE A 369 -10.96 -14.44 -1.02
N LEU A 370 -10.43 -14.07 -2.19
CA LEU A 370 -11.17 -14.06 -3.45
C LEU A 370 -11.61 -15.48 -3.87
N LYS A 371 -12.84 -15.59 -4.33
CA LYS A 371 -13.46 -16.84 -4.79
C LYS A 371 -12.96 -17.26 -6.17
#